data_471ed2dc5a95a4d91eccabd1b5371128
#
_entry.id   471ed2dc5a95a4d91eccabd1b5371128
#
_cell.length_a   1.000
_cell.length_b   1.000
_cell.length_c   1.000
_cell.angle_alpha   90.00
_cell.angle_beta   90.00
_cell.angle_gamma   90.00
#
_symmetry.space_group_name_H-M   'P 1'
#
loop_
_entity.id
_entity.type
_entity.pdbx_description
1 polymer ?
#
loop_
_entity_poly.entity_id
_entity_poly.type
_entity_poly.pdbx_seq_one_letter_code
_entity_poly.pdbx_strand_id
1 'polypeptide(L)'
;MFWWIDRWRKSSAFLEMDLAQQGAFRNLLDVAWSRDGLLPDDDAILAKACGDATRWPELKPVLLARFHRVPDGWRNETLDEVLHEAHRRADKQAAYRARKGRVQ
;
A
#
# COMPACT_ATOMS: atom_id res chain seq x y z
N MET A 1 -7.87 -4.31 7.36
CA MET A 1 -7.04 -3.26 6.78
C MET A 1 -7.36 -1.85 7.29
N PHE A 2 -8.26 -1.73 8.25
CA PHE A 2 -8.72 -0.41 8.74
C PHE A 2 -7.70 0.35 9.58
N TRP A 3 -6.78 -0.31 10.20
CA TRP A 3 -5.80 0.26 11.11
C TRP A 3 -4.71 1.10 10.43
N TRP A 4 -4.35 0.82 9.19
CA TRP A 4 -3.36 1.62 8.46
C TRP A 4 -3.96 2.92 7.92
N ILE A 5 -5.29 2.99 7.78
CA ILE A 5 -5.99 4.20 7.34
C ILE A 5 -5.79 5.33 8.34
N ASP A 6 -5.88 5.05 9.64
CA ASP A 6 -5.65 6.06 10.68
C ASP A 6 -4.22 6.61 10.62
N ARG A 7 -3.25 5.73 10.39
CA ARG A 7 -1.85 6.10 10.26
C ARG A 7 -1.63 7.06 9.08
N TRP A 8 -2.31 6.80 7.95
CA TRP A 8 -2.25 7.62 6.75
C TRP A 8 -2.90 8.97 6.92
N ARG A 9 -4.06 9.02 7.53
CA ARG A 9 -4.81 10.26 7.75
C ARG A 9 -4.04 11.26 8.60
N LYS A 10 -3.18 10.77 9.47
CA LYS A 10 -2.36 11.62 10.35
C LYS A 10 -1.02 11.97 9.74
N SER A 11 -0.65 11.40 8.61
CA SER A 11 0.61 11.69 7.95
C SER A 11 0.57 13.06 7.27
N SER A 12 1.70 13.77 7.27
CA SER A 12 1.80 15.05 6.56
C SER A 12 1.58 14.89 5.06
N ALA A 13 2.02 13.77 4.49
CA ALA A 13 1.81 13.45 3.08
C ALA A 13 0.33 13.45 2.71
N PHE A 14 -0.50 12.80 3.52
CA PHE A 14 -1.94 12.72 3.28
C PHE A 14 -2.61 14.08 3.47
N LEU A 15 -2.22 14.82 4.52
CA LEU A 15 -2.82 16.12 4.83
C LEU A 15 -2.50 17.20 3.78
N GLU A 16 -1.38 17.07 3.08
CA GLU A 16 -0.99 17.97 1.99
C GLU A 16 -1.72 17.72 0.68
N MET A 17 -2.38 16.57 0.56
CA MET A 17 -3.11 16.19 -0.65
C MET A 17 -4.53 16.76 -0.65
N ASP A 18 -5.03 17.14 -1.84
CA ASP A 18 -6.45 17.46 -2.00
C ASP A 18 -7.29 16.16 -1.97
N LEU A 19 -8.61 16.31 -1.98
CA LEU A 19 -9.52 15.17 -1.86
C LEU A 19 -9.35 14.16 -3.00
N ALA A 20 -9.18 14.62 -4.23
CA ALA A 20 -8.97 13.74 -5.39
C ALA A 20 -7.64 12.99 -5.27
N GLN A 21 -6.59 13.66 -4.84
CA GLN A 21 -5.28 13.07 -4.63
C GLN A 21 -5.32 12.02 -3.50
N GLN A 22 -6.01 12.32 -2.41
CA GLN A 22 -6.19 11.39 -1.30
C GLN A 22 -6.89 10.10 -1.74
N GLY A 23 -7.97 10.24 -2.51
CA GLY A 23 -8.71 9.09 -3.04
C GLY A 23 -7.87 8.24 -3.98
N ALA A 24 -7.17 8.88 -4.91
CA ALA A 24 -6.30 8.18 -5.85
C ALA A 24 -5.13 7.49 -5.13
N PHE A 25 -4.51 8.15 -4.17
CA PHE A 25 -3.42 7.60 -3.37
C PHE A 25 -3.87 6.34 -2.60
N ARG A 26 -5.03 6.43 -1.96
CA ARG A 26 -5.62 5.30 -1.26
C ARG A 26 -5.87 4.12 -2.20
N ASN A 27 -6.38 4.38 -3.40
CA ASN A 27 -6.60 3.34 -4.39
C ASN A 27 -5.31 2.64 -4.80
N LEU A 28 -4.22 3.40 -4.97
CA LEU A 28 -2.90 2.82 -5.27
C LEU A 28 -2.39 1.95 -4.12
N LEU A 29 -2.58 2.40 -2.88
CA LEU A 29 -2.18 1.62 -1.71
C LEU A 29 -2.97 0.32 -1.60
N ASP A 30 -4.27 0.34 -1.91
CA ASP A 30 -5.11 -0.86 -1.91
C ASP A 30 -4.63 -1.88 -2.95
N VAL A 31 -4.29 -1.41 -4.14
CA VAL A 31 -3.74 -2.27 -5.19
C VAL A 31 -2.38 -2.84 -4.78
N ALA A 32 -1.51 -1.99 -4.22
CA ALA A 32 -0.21 -2.43 -3.73
C ALA A 32 -0.36 -3.47 -2.61
N TRP A 33 -1.30 -3.26 -1.70
CA TRP A 33 -1.59 -4.22 -0.63
C TRP A 33 -1.94 -5.60 -1.20
N SER A 34 -2.79 -5.64 -2.21
CA SER A 34 -3.20 -6.90 -2.85
C SER A 34 -2.06 -7.59 -3.60
N ARG A 35 -0.98 -6.86 -3.90
CA ARG A 35 0.20 -7.35 -4.60
C ARG A 35 1.44 -7.41 -3.69
N ASP A 36 1.22 -7.59 -2.41
CA ASP A 36 2.30 -7.70 -1.40
C ASP A 36 3.22 -6.48 -1.35
N GLY A 37 2.64 -5.30 -1.57
CA GLY A 37 3.32 -4.02 -1.46
C GLY A 37 3.93 -3.48 -2.74
N LEU A 38 3.84 -4.21 -3.85
CA LEU A 38 4.46 -3.81 -5.11
C LEU A 38 3.44 -3.23 -6.08
N LEU A 39 3.65 -1.99 -6.52
CA LEU A 39 2.93 -1.41 -7.65
C LEU A 39 3.73 -1.66 -8.92
N PRO A 40 3.12 -2.15 -10.01
CA PRO A 40 3.82 -2.31 -11.28
C PRO A 40 4.20 -0.96 -11.88
N ASP A 41 5.31 -0.92 -12.59
CA ASP A 41 5.73 0.28 -13.32
C ASP A 41 5.09 0.26 -14.72
N ASP A 42 3.78 0.44 -14.75
CA ASP A 42 2.97 0.42 -15.96
C ASP A 42 1.90 1.49 -15.85
N ASP A 43 2.02 2.56 -16.65
CA ASP A 43 1.11 3.69 -16.60
C ASP A 43 -0.35 3.31 -16.87
N ALA A 44 -0.61 2.36 -17.73
CA ALA A 44 -1.98 1.92 -18.03
C ALA A 44 -2.61 1.25 -16.80
N ILE A 45 -1.85 0.42 -16.11
CA ILE A 45 -2.31 -0.24 -14.88
C ILE A 45 -2.50 0.78 -13.76
N LEU A 46 -1.52 1.68 -13.59
CA LEU A 46 -1.58 2.71 -12.54
C LEU A 46 -2.73 3.70 -12.77
N ALA A 47 -2.99 4.07 -14.00
CA ALA A 47 -4.11 4.94 -14.34
C ALA A 47 -5.44 4.32 -13.95
N LYS A 48 -5.63 3.04 -14.21
CA LYS A 48 -6.83 2.32 -13.79
C LYS A 48 -6.88 2.15 -12.28
N ALA A 49 -5.75 1.84 -11.67
CA ALA A 49 -5.66 1.62 -10.22
C ALA A 49 -6.02 2.88 -9.44
N CYS A 50 -5.62 4.06 -9.91
CA CYS A 50 -5.91 5.31 -9.20
C CYS A 50 -7.41 5.67 -9.22
N GLY A 51 -8.19 5.11 -10.13
CA GLY A 51 -9.64 5.31 -10.22
C GLY A 51 -10.05 6.44 -11.17
N ASP A 52 -9.12 7.22 -11.69
CA ASP A 52 -9.41 8.28 -12.66
C ASP A 52 -8.29 8.33 -13.71
N ALA A 53 -8.43 7.49 -14.73
CA ALA A 53 -7.42 7.36 -15.79
C ALA A 53 -7.18 8.68 -16.54
N THR A 54 -8.21 9.48 -16.70
CA THR A 54 -8.13 10.77 -17.42
C THR A 54 -7.22 11.75 -16.68
N ARG A 55 -7.27 11.75 -15.35
CA ARG A 55 -6.47 12.65 -14.52
C ARG A 55 -5.13 12.07 -14.11
N TRP A 56 -4.84 10.84 -14.48
CA TRP A 56 -3.59 10.17 -14.09
C TRP A 56 -2.34 10.99 -14.42
N PRO A 57 -2.18 11.61 -15.61
CA PRO A 57 -0.99 12.41 -15.90
C PRO A 57 -0.74 13.54 -14.90
N GLU A 58 -1.82 14.16 -14.38
CA GLU A 58 -1.71 15.19 -13.34
C GLU A 58 -1.39 14.61 -11.97
N LEU A 59 -2.00 13.48 -11.65
CA LEU A 59 -1.87 12.84 -10.34
C LEU A 59 -0.55 12.10 -10.16
N LYS A 60 -0.01 11.56 -11.26
CA LYS A 60 1.20 10.72 -11.23
C LYS A 60 2.36 11.33 -10.44
N PRO A 61 2.83 12.56 -10.73
CA PRO A 61 3.99 13.10 -10.03
C PRO A 61 3.74 13.31 -8.54
N VAL A 62 2.52 13.67 -8.16
CA VAL A 62 2.16 13.88 -6.76
C VAL A 62 2.11 12.56 -6.00
N LEU A 63 1.47 11.55 -6.59
CA LEU A 63 1.28 10.26 -5.95
C LEU A 63 2.56 9.43 -5.89
N LEU A 64 3.30 9.34 -6.98
CA LEU A 64 4.53 8.55 -7.03
C LEU A 64 5.68 9.20 -6.25
N ALA A 65 5.59 10.49 -5.92
CA ALA A 65 6.54 11.14 -5.02
C ALA A 65 6.56 10.50 -3.63
N ARG A 66 5.48 9.80 -3.25
CA ARG A 66 5.34 9.10 -1.96
C ARG A 66 5.75 7.62 -2.04
N PHE A 67 6.16 7.17 -3.20
CA PHE A 67 6.68 5.83 -3.44
C PHE A 67 8.16 5.93 -3.83
N HIS A 68 8.88 4.83 -3.65
CA HIS A 68 10.25 4.75 -4.15
C HIS A 68 10.34 3.68 -5.25
N ARG A 69 11.19 3.95 -6.24
CA ARG A 69 11.39 3.04 -7.35
C ARG A 69 12.22 1.83 -6.93
N VAL A 70 11.73 0.65 -7.32
CA VAL A 70 12.46 -0.61 -7.18
C VAL A 70 12.56 -1.28 -8.56
N PRO A 71 13.40 -2.31 -8.76
CA PRO A 71 13.55 -2.92 -10.09
C PRO A 71 12.25 -3.39 -10.72
N ASP A 72 11.31 -3.89 -9.93
CA ASP A 72 10.05 -4.44 -10.42
C ASP A 72 8.87 -3.47 -10.38
N GLY A 73 9.08 -2.23 -9.93
CA GLY A 73 8.00 -1.25 -9.85
C GLY A 73 8.21 -0.20 -8.75
N TRP A 74 7.19 -0.01 -7.92
CA TRP A 74 7.15 1.02 -6.89
C TRP A 74 6.72 0.43 -5.56
N ARG A 75 7.34 0.89 -4.47
CA ARG A 75 6.98 0.51 -3.11
C ARG A 75 6.80 1.74 -2.24
N ASN A 76 6.00 1.60 -1.20
CA ASN A 76 5.76 2.66 -0.21
C ASN A 76 6.29 2.20 1.14
N GLU A 77 7.12 3.02 1.78
CA GLU A 77 7.79 2.66 3.02
C GLU A 77 6.82 2.32 4.14
N THR A 78 5.80 3.15 4.35
CA THR A 78 4.80 2.90 5.40
C THR A 78 4.01 1.63 5.13
N LEU A 79 3.62 1.39 3.88
CA LEU A 79 2.93 0.18 3.50
C LEU A 79 3.80 -1.07 3.72
N ASP A 80 5.08 -0.97 3.40
CA ASP A 80 6.03 -2.07 3.62
C ASP A 80 6.18 -2.40 5.10
N GLU A 81 6.23 -1.39 5.97
CA GLU A 81 6.25 -1.58 7.42
C GLU A 81 4.99 -2.33 7.89
N VAL A 82 3.85 -1.92 7.37
CA VAL A 82 2.54 -2.52 7.69
C VAL A 82 2.49 -3.98 7.25
N LEU A 83 2.94 -4.27 6.04
CA LEU A 83 2.98 -5.63 5.50
C LEU A 83 3.94 -6.52 6.30
N HIS A 84 5.10 -6.00 6.63
CA HIS A 84 6.09 -6.73 7.43
C HIS A 84 5.51 -7.13 8.80
N GLU A 85 4.82 -6.20 9.44
CA GLU A 85 4.16 -6.47 10.72
C GLU A 85 3.05 -7.52 10.59
N ALA A 86 2.25 -7.43 9.51
CA ALA A 86 1.19 -8.41 9.24
C ALA A 86 1.75 -9.81 9.01
N HIS A 87 2.84 -9.93 8.23
CA HIS A 87 3.50 -11.21 7.98
C HIS A 87 4.07 -11.79 9.28
N ARG A 88 4.69 -10.97 10.11
CA ARG A 88 5.23 -11.39 11.40
C ARG A 88 4.16 -11.93 12.34
N ARG A 89 2.99 -11.29 12.37
CA ARG A 89 1.84 -11.77 13.16
C ARG A 89 1.33 -13.11 12.64
N ALA A 90 1.22 -13.25 11.32
CA ALA A 90 0.79 -14.50 10.70
C ALA A 90 1.75 -15.65 11.03
N ASP A 91 3.05 -15.40 10.97
CA ASP A 91 4.08 -16.38 11.31
C ASP A 91 3.99 -16.82 12.78
N LYS A 92 3.78 -15.86 13.70
CA LYS A 92 3.58 -16.16 15.13
C LYS A 92 2.35 -17.02 15.36
N GLN A 93 1.24 -16.72 14.70
CA GLN A 93 0.02 -17.50 14.82
C GLN A 93 0.19 -18.91 14.26
N ALA A 94 0.86 -19.05 13.12
CA ALA A 94 1.15 -20.34 12.53
C ALA A 94 2.03 -21.20 13.47
N ALA A 95 3.07 -20.59 14.05
CA ALA A 95 3.94 -21.25 15.01
C ALA A 95 3.18 -21.68 16.27
N TYR A 96 2.30 -20.82 16.77
CA TYR A 96 1.46 -21.12 17.95
C TYR A 96 0.51 -22.29 17.66
N ARG A 97 -0.14 -22.29 16.51
CA ARG A 97 -1.04 -23.39 16.10
C ARG A 97 -0.30 -24.72 15.95
N ALA A 98 0.89 -24.67 15.37
CA ALA A 98 1.73 -25.86 15.22
C ALA A 98 2.13 -26.44 16.56
N ARG A 99 2.51 -25.61 17.55
CA ARG A 99 2.84 -26.07 18.90
C ARG A 99 1.61 -26.67 19.59
N LYS A 100 0.46 -26.03 19.47
CA LYS A 100 -0.77 -26.51 20.08
C LYS A 100 -1.21 -27.84 19.50
N GLY A 101 -1.04 -28.06 18.20
CA GLY A 101 -1.32 -29.31 17.55
C GLY A 101 -0.40 -30.46 17.98
N ARG A 102 0.83 -30.17 18.40
CA ARG A 102 1.80 -31.19 18.83
C ARG A 102 1.56 -31.65 20.26
N VAL A 103 0.92 -30.87 21.08
CA VAL A 103 0.71 -31.17 22.51
C VAL A 103 -0.48 -32.10 22.70
N GLN A 104 -1.29 -32.29 21.70
CA GLN A 104 -2.39 -33.26 21.72
C GLN A 104 -1.90 -34.63 21.33
#